data_e8fc12fe8f4d24645a1f3ec7f40abe70
#
_entry.id   e8fc12fe8f4d24645a1f3ec7f40abe70
#
_cell.length_a   1.000
_cell.length_b   1.000
_cell.length_c   1.000
_cell.angle_alpha   90.00
_cell.angle_beta   90.00
_cell.angle_gamma   90.00
#
_symmetry.space_group_name_H-M   'P 1'
#
loop_
_entity.id
_entity.type
_entity.pdbx_description
1 polymer ?
#
loop_
_entity_poly.entity_id
_entity_poly.type
_entity_poly.pdbx_seq_one_letter_code
_entity_poly.pdbx_strand_id
1 'polypeptide(L)'
;GPRKEFAAPGSDRRWGSGGASVERISFADAGGRGKHVFATGEEVRVRLEFRVDREGLAPARLIVAIHRSDGVTVMETRSGPVTHAGTGARAADLVFPKIELLAGTYYFDVGLAPGEGGADPYDFVKNCGSIRVYQDSKSVYHDATGICALAHDWRVG
;
A
#
# COMPACT_ATOMS: atom_id res chain seq x y z
N GLY A 1 -0.23 15.34 12.12
CA GLY A 1 -1.61 15.75 11.91
C GLY A 1 -2.60 14.74 12.47
N PRO A 2 -3.89 15.05 12.43
CA PRO A 2 -4.88 14.12 12.95
C PRO A 2 -4.80 12.78 12.23
N ARG A 3 -4.91 11.73 13.01
CA ARG A 3 -4.91 10.37 12.50
C ARG A 3 -6.12 10.20 11.60
N LYS A 4 -5.91 9.77 10.37
CA LYS A 4 -7.02 9.42 9.49
C LYS A 4 -7.69 8.17 10.03
N GLU A 5 -8.96 8.28 10.36
CA GLU A 5 -9.70 7.13 10.85
C GLU A 5 -10.03 6.18 9.70
N PHE A 6 -9.81 4.90 9.95
CA PHE A 6 -10.23 3.87 9.03
C PHE A 6 -11.75 3.70 9.08
N ALA A 7 -12.31 3.18 7.99
CA ALA A 7 -13.70 2.82 7.95
C ALA A 7 -14.06 1.82 9.06
N ALA A 8 -15.27 1.89 9.55
CA ALA A 8 -15.77 0.98 10.58
C ALA A 8 -15.83 -0.46 10.05
N PRO A 9 -15.54 -1.47 10.89
CA PRO A 9 -15.70 -2.86 10.50
C PRO A 9 -17.13 -3.15 10.02
N GLY A 10 -17.25 -3.97 8.95
CA GLY A 10 -18.53 -4.34 8.37
C GLY A 10 -19.14 -3.32 7.42
N SER A 11 -18.46 -2.21 7.17
CA SER A 11 -18.89 -1.23 6.16
C SER A 11 -18.45 -1.67 4.75
N ASP A 12 -18.91 -0.97 3.71
CA ASP A 12 -18.49 -1.22 2.32
C ASP A 12 -16.98 -1.01 2.12
N ARG A 13 -16.33 -0.27 3.01
CA ARG A 13 -14.93 0.10 2.93
C ARG A 13 -14.04 -0.71 3.85
N ARG A 14 -14.63 -1.54 4.71
CA ARG A 14 -13.89 -2.40 5.62
C ARG A 14 -14.69 -3.64 5.99
N TRP A 15 -14.12 -4.81 5.76
CA TRP A 15 -14.76 -6.08 6.08
C TRP A 15 -13.72 -7.12 6.48
N GLY A 16 -14.18 -8.22 7.05
CA GLY A 16 -13.35 -9.35 7.43
C GLY A 16 -13.98 -10.18 8.54
N SER A 17 -13.40 -11.35 8.76
CA SER A 17 -13.87 -12.29 9.81
C SER A 17 -13.41 -11.89 11.21
N GLY A 18 -12.48 -10.95 11.32
CA GLY A 18 -11.96 -10.53 12.62
C GLY A 18 -10.82 -11.40 13.13
N GLY A 19 -10.35 -11.10 14.32
CA GLY A 19 -9.23 -11.78 14.96
C GLY A 19 -7.86 -11.15 14.69
N ALA A 20 -7.74 -10.38 13.61
CA ALA A 20 -6.61 -9.52 13.32
C ALA A 20 -7.12 -8.29 12.58
N SER A 21 -6.45 -7.17 12.73
CA SER A 21 -6.90 -5.90 12.16
C SER A 21 -5.73 -5.06 11.67
N VAL A 22 -5.96 -4.34 10.57
CA VAL A 22 -5.06 -3.31 10.07
C VAL A 22 -5.29 -2.06 10.91
N GLU A 23 -4.23 -1.49 11.48
CA GLU A 23 -4.35 -0.34 12.36
C GLU A 23 -3.90 0.96 11.70
N ARG A 24 -2.82 0.90 10.90
CA ARG A 24 -2.24 2.12 10.35
C ARG A 24 -1.45 1.83 9.09
N ILE A 25 -1.49 2.78 8.16
CA ILE A 25 -0.58 2.88 7.04
C ILE A 25 0.11 4.24 7.09
N SER A 26 1.41 4.26 6.84
CA SER A 26 2.18 5.50 6.76
C SER A 26 3.22 5.40 5.65
N PHE A 27 3.61 6.56 5.12
CA PHE A 27 4.52 6.66 3.99
C PHE A 27 5.73 7.51 4.37
N ALA A 28 6.89 7.11 3.90
CA ALA A 28 8.14 7.82 4.16
C ALA A 28 9.07 7.75 2.96
N ASP A 29 10.00 8.69 2.89
CA ASP A 29 11.09 8.67 1.92
C ASP A 29 12.24 7.75 2.36
N ALA A 30 13.30 7.70 1.56
CA ALA A 30 14.47 6.87 1.83
C ALA A 30 15.17 7.24 3.14
N GLY A 31 15.06 8.48 3.58
CA GLY A 31 15.61 8.95 4.86
C GLY A 31 14.71 8.66 6.06
N GLY A 32 13.56 8.03 5.85
CA GLY A 32 12.60 7.74 6.92
C GLY A 32 11.70 8.92 7.27
N ARG A 33 11.75 10.00 6.50
CA ARG A 33 10.90 11.17 6.72
C ARG A 33 9.51 10.93 6.17
N GLY A 34 8.50 11.10 7.01
CA GLY A 34 7.09 10.94 6.60
C GLY A 34 6.66 11.99 5.60
N LYS A 35 6.04 11.57 4.51
CA LYS A 35 5.44 12.46 3.52
C LYS A 35 4.45 11.72 2.64
N HIS A 36 3.66 12.45 1.87
CA HIS A 36 2.63 11.92 0.97
C HIS A 36 2.81 12.34 -0.49
N VAL A 37 3.83 13.12 -0.80
CA VAL A 37 4.11 13.60 -2.15
C VAL A 37 5.50 13.12 -2.55
N PHE A 38 5.57 12.41 -3.66
CA PHE A 38 6.80 11.78 -4.14
C PHE A 38 7.02 12.09 -5.61
N ALA A 39 8.27 12.26 -6.00
CA ALA A 39 8.61 12.35 -7.42
C ALA A 39 8.59 10.96 -8.06
N THR A 40 8.21 10.88 -9.33
CA THR A 40 8.39 9.65 -10.12
C THR A 40 9.84 9.17 -9.99
N GLY A 41 10.01 7.90 -9.62
CA GLY A 41 11.33 7.29 -9.44
C GLY A 41 11.93 7.43 -8.06
N GLU A 42 11.28 8.17 -7.17
CA GLU A 42 11.72 8.30 -5.77
C GLU A 42 11.46 7.00 -5.00
N GLU A 43 12.26 6.72 -3.97
CA GLU A 43 11.98 5.61 -3.06
C GLU A 43 10.77 5.95 -2.20
N VAL A 44 9.85 4.99 -2.09
CA VAL A 44 8.67 5.09 -1.22
C VAL A 44 8.68 3.92 -0.25
N ARG A 45 8.63 4.22 1.03
CA ARG A 45 8.51 3.23 2.09
C ARG A 45 7.11 3.29 2.66
N VAL A 46 6.43 2.15 2.64
CA VAL A 46 5.08 2.01 3.18
C VAL A 46 5.15 1.16 4.44
N ARG A 47 4.81 1.76 5.57
CA ARG A 47 4.76 1.03 6.83
C ARG A 47 3.33 0.66 7.14
N LEU A 48 3.12 -0.63 7.40
CA LEU A 48 1.83 -1.22 7.72
C LEU A 48 1.87 -1.70 9.16
N GLU A 49 1.01 -1.15 9.99
CA GLU A 49 0.85 -1.57 11.38
C GLU A 49 -0.47 -2.33 11.50
N PHE A 50 -0.41 -3.46 12.15
CA PHE A 50 -1.56 -4.33 12.32
C PHE A 50 -1.48 -5.04 13.67
N ARG A 51 -2.57 -5.69 14.04
CA ARG A 51 -2.69 -6.31 15.33
C ARG A 51 -3.32 -7.68 15.21
N VAL A 52 -2.79 -8.64 15.96
CA VAL A 52 -3.40 -9.95 16.11
C VAL A 52 -4.10 -9.98 17.47
N ASP A 53 -5.41 -10.13 17.47
CA ASP A 53 -6.25 -10.04 18.68
C ASP A 53 -6.65 -11.41 19.23
N ARG A 54 -6.58 -12.45 18.39
CA ARG A 54 -7.01 -13.79 18.76
C ARG A 54 -5.90 -14.79 18.46
N GLU A 55 -5.61 -15.67 19.44
CA GLU A 55 -4.67 -16.76 19.25
C GLU A 55 -5.22 -17.82 18.32
N GLY A 56 -4.33 -18.62 17.74
CA GLY A 56 -4.70 -19.77 16.92
C GLY A 56 -5.14 -19.45 15.51
N LEU A 57 -5.01 -18.20 15.07
CA LEU A 57 -5.27 -17.84 13.67
C LEU A 57 -4.23 -18.50 12.75
N ALA A 58 -4.69 -18.96 11.58
CA ALA A 58 -3.78 -19.38 10.53
C ALA A 58 -2.86 -18.18 10.17
N PRO A 59 -1.59 -18.44 9.81
CA PRO A 59 -0.67 -17.37 9.46
C PRO A 59 -1.25 -16.46 8.40
N ALA A 60 -1.19 -15.15 8.65
CA ALA A 60 -1.72 -14.14 7.76
C ALA A 60 -0.67 -13.62 6.80
N ARG A 61 -1.10 -13.20 5.64
CA ARG A 61 -0.35 -12.43 4.65
C ARG A 61 -0.95 -11.05 4.56
N LEU A 62 -0.10 -10.06 4.33
CA LEU A 62 -0.55 -8.72 3.96
C LEU A 62 -0.86 -8.69 2.47
N ILE A 63 -1.95 -8.03 2.13
CA ILE A 63 -2.35 -7.74 0.75
C ILE A 63 -2.33 -6.22 0.63
N VAL A 64 -1.65 -5.69 -0.39
CA VAL A 64 -1.66 -4.26 -0.69
C VAL A 64 -2.08 -4.09 -2.13
N ALA A 65 -3.15 -3.38 -2.35
CA ALA A 65 -3.61 -2.98 -3.68
C ALA A 65 -3.46 -1.48 -3.85
N ILE A 66 -2.95 -1.08 -4.99
CA ILE A 66 -2.78 0.33 -5.36
C ILE A 66 -3.69 0.61 -6.54
N HIS A 67 -4.48 1.67 -6.45
CA HIS A 67 -5.37 2.06 -7.54
C HIS A 67 -5.40 3.57 -7.71
N ARG A 68 -5.76 3.99 -8.93
CA ARG A 68 -5.97 5.41 -9.24
C ARG A 68 -7.35 5.86 -8.79
N SER A 69 -7.55 7.18 -8.80
CA SER A 69 -8.84 7.79 -8.46
C SER A 69 -10.00 7.34 -9.37
N ASP A 70 -9.70 6.87 -10.58
CA ASP A 70 -10.70 6.31 -11.51
C ASP A 70 -11.02 4.83 -11.25
N GLY A 71 -10.42 4.24 -10.20
CA GLY A 71 -10.64 2.86 -9.81
C GLY A 71 -9.77 1.83 -10.53
N VAL A 72 -8.92 2.25 -11.45
CA VAL A 72 -8.01 1.33 -12.15
C VAL A 72 -6.96 0.80 -11.18
N THR A 73 -6.90 -0.52 -11.03
CA THR A 73 -5.87 -1.18 -10.22
C THR A 73 -4.53 -1.07 -10.93
N VAL A 74 -3.57 -0.49 -10.26
CA VAL A 74 -2.20 -0.34 -10.75
C VAL A 74 -1.38 -1.58 -10.41
N MET A 75 -1.51 -2.07 -9.19
CA MET A 75 -0.79 -3.23 -8.70
C MET A 75 -1.48 -3.81 -7.48
N GLU A 76 -1.44 -5.11 -7.35
CA GLU A 76 -1.74 -5.80 -6.11
C GLU A 76 -0.56 -6.71 -5.77
N THR A 77 -0.12 -6.68 -4.54
CA THR A 77 0.97 -7.52 -4.06
C THR A 77 0.62 -8.18 -2.74
N ARG A 78 1.24 -9.31 -2.47
CA ARG A 78 1.02 -10.10 -1.26
C ARG A 78 2.36 -10.43 -0.63
N SER A 79 2.42 -10.28 0.69
CA SER A 79 3.61 -10.67 1.45
C SER A 79 3.69 -12.18 1.64
N GLY A 80 4.82 -12.65 2.11
CA GLY A 80 4.88 -13.91 2.83
C GLY A 80 4.13 -13.82 4.16
N PRO A 81 4.07 -14.91 4.94
CA PRO A 81 3.42 -14.86 6.25
C PRO A 81 4.05 -13.81 7.16
N VAL A 82 3.22 -12.96 7.76
CA VAL A 82 3.67 -11.88 8.64
C VAL A 82 3.24 -12.09 10.09
N THR A 83 2.44 -13.12 10.35
CA THR A 83 2.04 -13.47 11.71
C THR A 83 2.59 -14.85 12.06
N HIS A 84 3.05 -14.96 13.29
CA HIS A 84 3.40 -16.21 13.93
C HIS A 84 2.45 -16.42 15.12
N ALA A 85 2.67 -17.46 15.91
CA ALA A 85 1.86 -17.69 17.09
C ALA A 85 1.89 -16.48 18.03
N GLY A 86 0.74 -16.21 18.68
CA GLY A 86 0.60 -15.15 19.67
C GLY A 86 -0.17 -13.96 19.16
N THR A 87 -0.51 -13.09 20.10
CA THR A 87 -1.26 -11.85 19.88
C THR A 87 -0.37 -10.62 20.00
N GLY A 88 -0.91 -9.47 19.67
CA GLY A 88 -0.27 -8.18 19.87
C GLY A 88 -0.03 -7.40 18.59
N ALA A 89 0.63 -6.26 18.76
CA ALA A 89 0.94 -5.35 17.67
C ALA A 89 2.10 -5.86 16.81
N ARG A 90 1.98 -5.65 15.51
CA ARG A 90 2.96 -6.05 14.49
C ARG A 90 3.14 -4.92 13.49
N ALA A 91 4.26 -4.95 12.79
CA ALA A 91 4.51 -4.02 11.69
C ALA A 91 5.27 -4.71 10.56
N ALA A 92 5.06 -4.23 9.35
CA ALA A 92 5.81 -4.65 8.17
C ALA A 92 6.03 -3.45 7.27
N ASP A 93 7.11 -3.48 6.51
CA ASP A 93 7.44 -2.44 5.55
C ASP A 93 7.39 -3.00 4.13
N LEU A 94 6.70 -2.27 3.26
CA LEU A 94 6.71 -2.50 1.82
C LEU A 94 7.53 -1.38 1.21
N VAL A 95 8.64 -1.72 0.57
CA VAL A 95 9.56 -0.73 0.02
C VAL A 95 9.54 -0.77 -1.50
N PHE A 96 9.25 0.37 -2.11
CA PHE A 96 9.46 0.59 -3.53
C PHE A 96 10.78 1.34 -3.70
N PRO A 97 11.86 0.68 -4.17
CA PRO A 97 13.14 1.37 -4.37
C PRO A 97 13.02 2.54 -5.34
N LYS A 98 12.10 2.43 -6.29
CA LYS A 98 11.73 3.48 -7.23
C LYS A 98 10.24 3.38 -7.47
N ILE A 99 9.52 4.47 -7.20
CA ILE A 99 8.10 4.48 -7.55
C ILE A 99 7.94 4.72 -9.06
N GLU A 100 7.62 3.68 -9.78
CA GLU A 100 7.55 3.68 -11.25
C GLU A 100 6.15 4.06 -11.73
N LEU A 101 5.62 5.14 -11.17
CA LEU A 101 4.31 5.69 -11.50
C LEU A 101 4.46 7.10 -12.03
N LEU A 102 3.64 7.44 -12.99
CA LEU A 102 3.53 8.80 -13.51
C LEU A 102 2.61 9.64 -12.62
N ALA A 103 2.55 10.93 -12.88
CA ALA A 103 1.81 11.89 -12.07
C ALA A 103 0.35 11.46 -11.82
N GLY A 104 -0.09 11.57 -10.60
CA GLY A 104 -1.44 11.24 -10.18
C GLY A 104 -1.54 11.02 -8.69
N THR A 105 -2.75 10.79 -8.23
CA THR A 105 -3.03 10.37 -6.86
C THR A 105 -3.34 8.88 -6.85
N TYR A 106 -2.68 8.16 -5.96
CA TYR A 106 -2.78 6.71 -5.84
C TYR A 106 -3.26 6.34 -4.45
N TYR A 107 -4.26 5.49 -4.40
CA TYR A 107 -4.90 5.03 -3.16
C TYR A 107 -4.46 3.61 -2.84
N PHE A 108 -4.36 3.33 -1.54
CA PHE A 108 -3.92 2.04 -1.04
C PHE A 108 -5.06 1.35 -0.30
N ASP A 109 -5.28 0.09 -0.65
CA ASP A 109 -6.12 -0.83 0.11
C ASP A 109 -5.20 -1.83 0.80
N VAL A 110 -5.49 -2.18 2.03
CA VAL A 110 -4.68 -3.12 2.80
C VAL A 110 -5.56 -4.20 3.39
N GLY A 111 -5.12 -5.44 3.25
CA GLY A 111 -5.78 -6.59 3.82
C GLY A 111 -4.84 -7.48 4.61
N LEU A 112 -5.42 -8.23 5.54
CA LEU A 112 -4.79 -9.35 6.23
C LEU A 112 -5.63 -10.58 5.92
N ALA A 113 -5.04 -11.59 5.30
CA ALA A 113 -5.77 -12.79 4.92
C ALA A 113 -5.01 -14.05 5.30
N PRO A 114 -5.70 -15.12 5.69
CA PRO A 114 -5.05 -16.41 5.88
C PRO A 114 -4.49 -16.89 4.53
N GLY A 115 -3.38 -17.58 4.59
CA GLY A 115 -2.57 -18.13 3.51
C GLY A 115 -3.21 -18.23 2.13
N GLU A 116 -3.35 -19.41 1.56
CA GLU A 116 -3.73 -19.53 0.16
C GLU A 116 -5.24 -19.61 -0.07
N GLY A 117 -5.64 -18.96 -1.17
CA GLY A 117 -6.78 -19.36 -1.97
C GLY A 117 -8.18 -19.18 -1.40
N GLY A 118 -8.76 -17.99 -1.52
CA GLY A 118 -10.21 -17.81 -1.44
C GLY A 118 -10.82 -17.78 -0.06
N ALA A 119 -10.03 -17.84 0.99
CA ALA A 119 -10.52 -17.65 2.35
C ALA A 119 -10.83 -16.15 2.57
N ASP A 120 -11.89 -15.89 3.35
CA ASP A 120 -12.23 -14.53 3.74
C ASP A 120 -11.07 -13.88 4.49
N PRO A 121 -10.79 -12.60 4.22
CA PRO A 121 -9.74 -11.89 4.96
C PRO A 121 -10.14 -11.76 6.44
N TYR A 122 -9.14 -11.67 7.31
CA TYR A 122 -9.36 -11.27 8.69
C TYR A 122 -9.83 -9.83 8.76
N ASP A 123 -9.23 -8.98 7.93
CA ASP A 123 -9.58 -7.57 7.80
C ASP A 123 -9.16 -7.10 6.41
N PHE A 124 -9.98 -6.27 5.79
CA PHE A 124 -9.65 -5.62 4.52
C PHE A 124 -10.16 -4.17 4.57
N VAL A 125 -9.27 -3.24 4.36
CA VAL A 125 -9.57 -1.80 4.46
C VAL A 125 -9.31 -1.14 3.13
N LYS A 126 -10.35 -0.57 2.52
CA LYS A 126 -10.24 0.21 1.29
C LYS A 126 -9.86 1.65 1.57
N ASN A 127 -9.05 2.21 0.69
CA ASN A 127 -8.66 3.62 0.73
C ASN A 127 -8.11 4.04 2.10
N CYS A 128 -7.24 3.20 2.66
CA CYS A 128 -6.68 3.47 3.98
C CYS A 128 -5.50 4.45 3.96
N GLY A 129 -5.03 4.82 2.78
CA GLY A 129 -3.99 5.82 2.60
C GLY A 129 -3.82 6.20 1.14
N SER A 130 -3.11 7.29 0.88
CA SER A 130 -2.85 7.74 -0.47
C SER A 130 -1.52 8.47 -0.56
N ILE A 131 -0.93 8.45 -1.75
CA ILE A 131 0.20 9.27 -2.12
C ILE A 131 -0.12 10.05 -3.39
N ARG A 132 0.54 11.16 -3.55
CA ARG A 132 0.55 11.92 -4.79
C ARG A 132 1.92 11.82 -5.43
N VAL A 133 1.95 11.49 -6.72
CA VAL A 133 3.18 11.41 -7.50
C VAL A 133 3.22 12.58 -8.49
N TYR A 134 4.37 13.20 -8.63
CA TYR A 134 4.62 14.26 -9.61
C TYR A 134 5.83 13.92 -10.47
N GLN A 135 5.86 14.49 -11.67
CA GLN A 135 6.98 14.33 -12.59
C GLN A 135 7.83 15.62 -12.55
N ASP A 136 9.09 15.45 -12.12
CA ASP A 136 10.03 16.56 -12.10
C ASP A 136 10.33 17.04 -13.52
N SER A 137 10.43 18.36 -13.72
CA SER A 137 10.73 18.95 -15.02
C SER A 137 12.07 18.51 -15.61
N LYS A 138 12.98 18.03 -14.77
CA LYS A 138 14.29 17.52 -15.19
C LYS A 138 14.30 16.02 -15.42
N SER A 139 13.20 15.34 -15.12
CA SER A 139 13.07 13.91 -15.29
C SER A 139 12.92 13.54 -16.77
N VAL A 140 13.44 12.38 -17.16
CA VAL A 140 13.18 11.79 -18.48
C VAL A 140 11.68 11.59 -18.72
N TYR A 141 10.89 11.52 -17.66
CA TYR A 141 9.44 11.34 -17.72
C TYR A 141 8.64 12.65 -17.71
N HIS A 142 9.31 13.81 -17.79
CA HIS A 142 8.67 15.12 -17.54
C HIS A 142 7.41 15.38 -18.39
N ASP A 143 7.34 14.81 -19.59
CA ASP A 143 6.21 14.99 -20.51
C ASP A 143 5.47 13.67 -20.81
N ALA A 144 5.79 12.59 -20.10
CA ALA A 144 5.10 11.33 -20.27
C ALA A 144 3.72 11.37 -19.62
N THR A 145 2.75 10.67 -20.21
CA THR A 145 1.39 10.57 -19.70
C THR A 145 0.99 9.10 -19.60
N GLY A 146 0.09 8.80 -18.68
CA GLY A 146 -0.37 7.44 -18.41
C GLY A 146 -0.16 7.05 -16.97
N ILE A 147 0.05 5.76 -16.71
CA ILE A 147 0.19 5.22 -15.37
C ILE A 147 1.65 4.90 -15.05
N CYS A 148 2.31 4.13 -15.92
CA CYS A 148 3.61 3.54 -15.63
C CYS A 148 4.75 4.37 -16.18
N ALA A 149 5.78 4.56 -15.36
CA ALA A 149 7.02 5.19 -15.75
C ALA A 149 7.98 4.12 -16.27
N LEU A 150 7.87 3.80 -17.55
CA LEU A 150 8.78 2.85 -18.19
C LEU A 150 10.05 3.57 -18.59
N ALA A 151 11.20 3.06 -18.15
CA ALA A 151 12.49 3.60 -18.50
C ALA A 151 12.66 3.58 -20.02
N HIS A 152 12.99 4.73 -20.60
CA HIS A 152 13.15 4.87 -22.06
C HIS A 152 14.12 5.98 -22.42
N ASP A 153 14.49 5.99 -23.68
CA ASP A 153 15.42 6.97 -24.23
C ASP A 153 15.06 7.22 -25.70
N TRP A 154 15.00 8.49 -26.08
CA TRP A 154 14.80 8.89 -27.47
C TRP A 154 16.15 9.00 -28.17
N ARG A 155 16.32 8.31 -29.27
CA ARG A 155 17.48 8.39 -30.13
C ARG A 155 17.01 8.81 -31.51
N VAL A 156 17.31 10.06 -31.87
CA VAL A 156 16.84 10.68 -33.10
C VAL A 156 18.04 10.89 -34.02
N GLY A 157 17.99 10.26 -35.17
CA GLY A 157 19.04 10.35 -36.15
C GLY A 157 18.80 11.30 -37.30
#